data_0737bb87654a2783be1c732b84629869
#
_entry.id   0737bb87654a2783be1c732b84629869
#
_cell.length_a   1.000
_cell.length_b   1.000
_cell.length_c   1.000
_cell.angle_alpha   90.00
_cell.angle_beta   90.00
_cell.angle_gamma   90.00
#
_symmetry.space_group_name_H-M   'P 1'
#
loop_
_entity.id
_entity.type
_entity.pdbx_description
1 polymer ?
#
loop_
_entity_poly.entity_id
_entity_poly.type
_entity_poly.pdbx_seq_one_letter_code
_entity_poly.pdbx_strand_id
1 'polypeptide(L)'
;MANTAPNAKTRQVMVGSVALGGGAPCVVQSMLNLPLADVEGNLSQINRLQEAGCEVVRIAVPHKADLDFFEEICKKSPLPVVADIHFSAELAIEAARRGAAKLRINPGNIGGLEATVPVLQAAKAAGIPIRIGVNAGSLDSALAERSDLTLPEKLVESATAYVEFCHGQGFYDVVVSAKAHDVPTTVATYRLLSQRMPEVPLHIGVTEAGTLFQGLIKSASGLGILLEQGIGDTMRISLTDDPTEEVRACWTLLSALGLRRRDPELVSCPTCGRCQVDLIPIAQEVEKRLRDVHRPIQVAVMGCVVNGPG
;
A
#
# COMPACT_ATOMS: atom_id res chain seq x y z
N MET A 1 -2.94 -26.79 -5.16
CA MET A 1 -3.16 -25.35 -5.36
C MET A 1 -1.82 -24.69 -5.12
N ALA A 2 -1.26 -24.04 -6.12
CA ALA A 2 0.02 -23.37 -5.99
C ALA A 2 -0.16 -22.22 -4.98
N ASN A 3 0.40 -22.40 -3.79
CA ASN A 3 0.59 -21.32 -2.83
C ASN A 3 1.65 -20.43 -3.48
N THR A 4 1.23 -19.41 -4.24
CA THR A 4 2.15 -18.41 -4.79
C THR A 4 2.67 -17.59 -3.62
N ALA A 5 3.76 -18.08 -3.02
CA ALA A 5 4.50 -17.31 -2.04
C ALA A 5 4.80 -15.93 -2.63
N PRO A 6 4.74 -14.85 -1.82
CA PRO A 6 5.17 -13.53 -2.25
C PRO A 6 6.53 -13.62 -2.92
N ASN A 7 6.81 -12.75 -3.86
CA ASN A 7 7.99 -12.81 -4.71
C ASN A 7 9.30 -12.94 -3.88
N ALA A 8 9.76 -14.17 -3.70
CA ALA A 8 10.97 -14.48 -2.93
C ALA A 8 12.26 -13.91 -3.57
N LYS A 9 12.17 -13.35 -4.78
CA LYS A 9 13.30 -12.75 -5.50
C LYS A 9 13.58 -11.31 -5.07
N THR A 10 12.59 -10.62 -4.49
CA THR A 10 12.80 -9.24 -4.07
C THR A 10 13.71 -9.18 -2.83
N ARG A 11 14.52 -8.11 -2.75
CA ARG A 11 15.32 -7.82 -1.56
C ARG A 11 14.40 -7.54 -0.37
N GLN A 12 14.71 -8.12 0.77
CA GLN A 12 14.03 -7.76 2.00
C GLN A 12 14.53 -6.40 2.50
N VAL A 13 13.59 -5.49 2.78
CA VAL A 13 13.84 -4.20 3.44
C VAL A 13 12.99 -4.08 4.71
N MET A 14 13.52 -3.40 5.73
CA MET A 14 12.83 -3.24 7.01
C MET A 14 12.19 -1.86 7.13
N VAL A 15 10.91 -1.81 7.49
CA VAL A 15 10.20 -0.56 7.84
C VAL A 15 9.86 -0.61 9.33
N GLY A 16 10.73 -0.07 10.16
CA GLY A 16 10.70 -0.34 11.58
C GLY A 16 10.87 -1.83 11.84
N SER A 17 9.89 -2.46 12.49
CA SER A 17 9.86 -3.91 12.74
C SER A 17 9.23 -4.75 11.61
N VAL A 18 8.71 -4.11 10.56
CA VAL A 18 7.95 -4.79 9.49
C VAL A 18 8.86 -5.09 8.30
N ALA A 19 8.95 -6.36 7.94
CA ALA A 19 9.71 -6.82 6.77
C ALA A 19 8.88 -6.66 5.48
N LEU A 20 9.48 -6.08 4.44
CA LEU A 20 8.93 -5.98 3.08
C LEU A 20 9.82 -6.74 2.10
N GLY A 21 9.24 -7.52 1.21
CA GLY A 21 10.01 -8.28 0.21
C GLY A 21 10.74 -9.48 0.78
N GLY A 22 11.59 -10.12 -0.03
CA GLY A 22 12.35 -11.30 0.37
C GLY A 22 11.50 -12.51 0.74
N GLY A 23 10.28 -12.61 0.19
CA GLY A 23 9.33 -13.67 0.53
C GLY A 23 8.48 -13.39 1.78
N ALA A 24 8.63 -12.22 2.42
CA ALA A 24 7.71 -11.80 3.49
C ALA A 24 6.28 -11.62 2.95
N PRO A 25 5.24 -11.82 3.77
CA PRO A 25 3.86 -11.61 3.36
C PRO A 25 3.62 -10.17 2.89
N CYS A 26 2.75 -10.00 1.87
CA CYS A 26 2.37 -8.65 1.39
C CYS A 26 1.81 -7.79 2.53
N VAL A 27 2.45 -6.64 2.77
CA VAL A 27 2.17 -5.75 3.91
C VAL A 27 1.05 -4.77 3.57
N VAL A 28 0.09 -4.65 4.49
CA VAL A 28 -1.03 -3.70 4.39
C VAL A 28 -0.62 -2.34 4.94
N GLN A 29 -0.62 -1.33 4.08
CA GLN A 29 -0.34 0.06 4.44
C GLN A 29 -1.57 0.94 4.21
N SER A 30 -1.81 1.89 5.13
CA SER A 30 -2.78 2.97 4.94
C SER A 30 -2.15 4.35 5.07
N MET A 31 -2.95 5.40 5.01
CA MET A 31 -2.50 6.79 5.08
C MET A 31 -3.42 7.60 5.97
N LEU A 32 -2.83 8.38 6.87
CA LEU A 32 -3.55 9.32 7.72
C LEU A 32 -4.07 10.50 6.87
N ASN A 33 -5.21 11.04 7.26
CA ASN A 33 -5.90 12.10 6.53
C ASN A 33 -6.20 13.35 7.39
N LEU A 34 -5.69 13.38 8.62
CA LEU A 34 -5.83 14.54 9.51
C LEU A 34 -4.61 15.48 9.40
N PRO A 35 -4.76 16.75 9.72
CA PRO A 35 -3.62 17.67 9.82
C PRO A 35 -2.61 17.18 10.87
N LEU A 36 -1.30 17.36 10.61
CA LEU A 36 -0.23 16.94 11.54
C LEU A 36 -0.36 17.57 12.91
N ALA A 37 -0.80 18.83 12.98
CA ALA A 37 -0.99 19.55 14.25
C ALA A 37 -2.04 18.89 15.18
N ASP A 38 -2.94 18.07 14.65
CA ASP A 38 -3.85 17.26 15.45
C ASP A 38 -3.18 15.93 15.83
N VAL A 39 -2.21 15.98 16.73
CA VAL A 39 -1.42 14.82 17.17
C VAL A 39 -2.31 13.73 17.78
N GLU A 40 -3.22 14.12 18.68
CA GLU A 40 -4.13 13.18 19.37
C GLU A 40 -5.11 12.52 18.37
N GLY A 41 -5.66 13.29 17.43
CA GLY A 41 -6.50 12.76 16.37
C GLY A 41 -5.76 11.77 15.48
N ASN A 42 -4.52 12.09 15.07
CA ASN A 42 -3.68 11.20 14.29
C ASN A 42 -3.35 9.90 15.06
N LEU A 43 -3.01 9.97 16.35
CA LEU A 43 -2.75 8.78 17.18
C LEU A 43 -4.00 7.94 17.34
N SER A 44 -5.17 8.55 17.57
CA SER A 44 -6.45 7.85 17.59
C SER A 44 -6.75 7.14 16.27
N GLN A 45 -6.48 7.80 15.12
CA GLN A 45 -6.64 7.20 13.80
C GLN A 45 -5.66 6.03 13.60
N ILE A 46 -4.41 6.14 14.03
CA ILE A 46 -3.42 5.05 13.97
C ILE A 46 -3.90 3.84 14.76
N ASN A 47 -4.44 4.03 15.96
CA ASN A 47 -4.97 2.93 16.77
C ASN A 47 -6.14 2.22 16.07
N ARG A 48 -7.10 2.96 15.52
CA ARG A 48 -8.20 2.38 14.73
C ARG A 48 -7.68 1.61 13.50
N LEU A 49 -6.67 2.14 12.82
CA LEU A 49 -6.04 1.48 11.68
C LEU A 49 -5.31 0.20 12.11
N GLN A 50 -4.61 0.21 13.24
CA GLN A 50 -3.96 -0.97 13.81
C GLN A 50 -4.98 -2.05 14.16
N GLU A 51 -6.08 -1.69 14.81
CA GLU A 51 -7.20 -2.60 15.12
C GLU A 51 -7.78 -3.21 13.83
N ALA A 52 -7.93 -2.40 12.76
CA ALA A 52 -8.35 -2.90 11.46
C ALA A 52 -7.30 -3.80 10.77
N GLY A 53 -6.05 -3.84 11.28
CA GLY A 53 -4.96 -4.68 10.75
C GLY A 53 -3.96 -3.95 9.85
N CYS A 54 -3.91 -2.63 9.89
CA CYS A 54 -2.84 -1.87 9.24
C CYS A 54 -1.49 -2.21 9.88
N GLU A 55 -0.46 -2.38 9.06
CA GLU A 55 0.87 -2.77 9.54
C GLU A 55 1.88 -1.62 9.43
N VAL A 56 1.63 -0.68 8.51
CA VAL A 56 2.46 0.51 8.29
C VAL A 56 1.55 1.68 7.95
N VAL A 57 1.75 2.83 8.59
CA VAL A 57 1.00 4.04 8.28
C VAL A 57 1.86 5.07 7.58
N ARG A 58 1.25 5.87 6.68
CA ARG A 58 1.90 6.98 6.00
C ARG A 58 1.22 8.28 6.38
N ILE A 59 2.01 9.34 6.59
CA ILE A 59 1.52 10.67 6.85
C ILE A 59 2.25 11.69 5.97
N ALA A 60 1.53 12.67 5.43
CA ALA A 60 2.12 13.75 4.66
C ALA A 60 2.82 14.74 5.60
N VAL A 61 4.03 15.18 5.24
CA VAL A 61 4.76 16.21 5.96
C VAL A 61 4.99 17.39 5.00
N PRO A 62 4.03 18.33 4.91
CA PRO A 62 4.07 19.38 3.90
C PRO A 62 5.01 20.54 4.25
N HIS A 63 5.20 20.87 5.54
CA HIS A 63 5.92 22.04 5.97
C HIS A 63 6.93 21.76 7.08
N LYS A 64 7.95 22.60 7.19
CA LYS A 64 8.98 22.51 8.24
C LYS A 64 8.40 22.69 9.65
N ALA A 65 7.36 23.49 9.79
CA ALA A 65 6.66 23.71 11.05
C ALA A 65 5.95 22.43 11.57
N ASP A 66 5.68 21.46 10.70
CA ASP A 66 4.98 20.23 11.06
C ASP A 66 5.92 19.15 11.62
N LEU A 67 7.23 19.35 11.54
CA LEU A 67 8.23 18.34 11.91
C LEU A 67 8.19 17.96 13.39
N ASP A 68 7.88 18.89 14.29
CA ASP A 68 7.78 18.59 15.73
C ASP A 68 6.55 17.72 16.02
N PHE A 69 5.43 17.98 15.39
CA PHE A 69 4.23 17.11 15.48
C PHE A 69 4.50 15.73 14.86
N PHE A 70 5.18 15.69 13.71
CA PHE A 70 5.59 14.44 13.09
C PHE A 70 6.46 13.59 14.01
N GLU A 71 7.45 14.19 14.66
CA GLU A 71 8.34 13.52 15.60
C GLU A 71 7.56 12.96 16.80
N GLU A 72 6.61 13.72 17.35
CA GLU A 72 5.76 13.28 18.45
C GLU A 72 4.89 12.08 18.04
N ILE A 73 4.28 12.14 16.85
CA ILE A 73 3.50 11.01 16.29
C ILE A 73 4.40 9.78 16.13
N CYS A 74 5.61 9.92 15.56
CA CYS A 74 6.53 8.80 15.39
C CYS A 74 6.91 8.14 16.72
N LYS A 75 7.14 8.94 17.78
CA LYS A 75 7.49 8.44 19.13
C LYS A 75 6.37 7.69 19.81
N LYS A 76 5.11 8.10 19.58
CA LYS A 76 3.94 7.54 20.26
C LYS A 76 3.20 6.47 19.44
N SER A 77 3.47 6.40 18.15
CA SER A 77 2.79 5.48 17.24
C SER A 77 3.13 4.02 17.52
N PRO A 78 2.15 3.13 17.67
CA PRO A 78 2.39 1.68 17.76
C PRO A 78 2.77 1.05 16.42
N LEU A 79 2.59 1.78 15.30
CA LEU A 79 2.91 1.33 13.95
C LEU A 79 4.09 2.12 13.37
N PRO A 80 4.92 1.53 12.51
CA PRO A 80 5.93 2.26 11.76
C PRO A 80 5.32 3.36 10.91
N VAL A 81 5.87 4.59 11.02
CA VAL A 81 5.37 5.77 10.33
C VAL A 81 6.22 6.10 9.11
N VAL A 82 5.59 6.24 7.95
CA VAL A 82 6.23 6.65 6.70
C VAL A 82 6.01 8.13 6.48
N ALA A 83 7.10 8.90 6.36
CA ALA A 83 7.02 10.31 5.96
C ALA A 83 6.81 10.43 4.45
N ASP A 84 5.72 11.07 4.04
CA ASP A 84 5.40 11.36 2.64
C ASP A 84 5.83 12.79 2.29
N ILE A 85 6.93 12.89 1.56
CA ILE A 85 7.56 14.17 1.20
C ILE A 85 7.45 14.40 -0.30
N HIS A 86 6.89 15.54 -0.69
CA HIS A 86 6.62 15.84 -2.09
C HIS A 86 7.62 16.80 -2.74
N PHE A 87 8.07 17.87 -2.05
CA PHE A 87 8.74 18.97 -2.72
C PHE A 87 10.05 19.45 -2.07
N SER A 88 10.48 18.85 -0.95
CA SER A 88 11.64 19.34 -0.22
C SER A 88 12.56 18.22 0.24
N ALA A 89 13.79 18.22 -0.27
CA ALA A 89 14.86 17.34 0.20
C ALA A 89 15.18 17.61 1.68
N GLU A 90 15.16 18.86 2.13
CA GLU A 90 15.41 19.23 3.54
C GLU A 90 14.39 18.58 4.47
N LEU A 91 13.09 18.60 4.10
CA LEU A 91 12.04 17.94 4.89
C LEU A 91 12.24 16.43 4.96
N ALA A 92 12.68 15.80 3.87
CA ALA A 92 12.97 14.37 3.86
C ALA A 92 14.14 14.03 4.80
N ILE A 93 15.19 14.82 4.81
CA ILE A 93 16.35 14.68 5.70
C ILE A 93 15.92 14.82 7.16
N GLU A 94 15.15 15.86 7.48
CA GLU A 94 14.68 16.09 8.84
C GLU A 94 13.70 15.02 9.31
N ALA A 95 12.78 14.56 8.44
CA ALA A 95 11.87 13.47 8.77
C ALA A 95 12.62 12.15 9.09
N ALA A 96 13.70 11.85 8.34
CA ALA A 96 14.55 10.70 8.62
C ALA A 96 15.20 10.79 10.02
N ARG A 97 15.66 11.98 10.41
CA ARG A 97 16.30 12.23 11.73
C ARG A 97 15.28 12.18 12.89
N ARG A 98 14.01 12.46 12.61
CA ARG A 98 12.94 12.57 13.60
C ARG A 98 12.07 11.32 13.74
N GLY A 99 12.57 10.17 13.30
CA GLY A 99 11.95 8.88 13.59
C GLY A 99 11.04 8.33 12.50
N ALA A 100 11.10 8.84 11.27
CA ALA A 100 10.47 8.16 10.14
C ALA A 100 10.99 6.72 10.03
N ALA A 101 10.09 5.75 9.89
CA ALA A 101 10.48 4.36 9.63
C ALA A 101 10.76 4.09 8.13
N LYS A 102 10.31 4.97 7.27
CA LYS A 102 10.55 4.97 5.82
C LYS A 102 10.28 6.37 5.27
N LEU A 103 10.99 6.79 4.26
CA LEU A 103 10.65 7.96 3.47
C LEU A 103 9.87 7.54 2.22
N ARG A 104 8.88 8.33 1.81
CA ARG A 104 8.32 8.29 0.47
C ARG A 104 8.64 9.60 -0.22
N ILE A 105 9.35 9.51 -1.32
CA ILE A 105 9.72 10.66 -2.13
C ILE A 105 9.36 10.45 -3.59
N ASN A 106 9.28 11.54 -4.32
CA ASN A 106 9.32 11.55 -5.77
C ASN A 106 10.54 12.39 -6.19
N PRO A 107 11.62 11.75 -6.65
CA PRO A 107 12.85 12.45 -6.97
C PRO A 107 12.67 13.60 -7.97
N GLY A 108 11.75 13.44 -8.95
CA GLY A 108 11.42 14.51 -9.90
C GLY A 108 10.87 15.78 -9.22
N ASN A 109 10.19 15.64 -8.08
CA ASN A 109 9.58 16.77 -7.38
C ASN A 109 10.51 17.42 -6.35
N ILE A 110 11.52 16.71 -5.85
CA ILE A 110 12.42 17.23 -4.79
C ILE A 110 13.70 17.88 -5.35
N GLY A 111 13.79 18.10 -6.66
CA GLY A 111 14.92 18.75 -7.30
C GLY A 111 15.82 17.81 -8.11
N GLY A 112 15.34 16.60 -8.44
CA GLY A 112 16.06 15.65 -9.29
C GLY A 112 17.07 14.77 -8.55
N LEU A 113 17.95 14.15 -9.33
CA LEU A 113 18.90 13.14 -8.82
C LEU A 113 19.91 13.72 -7.82
N GLU A 114 20.49 14.89 -8.13
CA GLU A 114 21.50 15.52 -7.25
C GLU A 114 20.94 15.90 -5.89
N ALA A 115 19.71 16.47 -5.85
CA ALA A 115 19.03 16.80 -4.61
C ALA A 115 18.64 15.56 -3.78
N THR A 116 18.60 14.38 -4.42
CA THR A 116 18.31 13.11 -3.74
C THR A 116 19.52 12.58 -2.96
N VAL A 117 20.76 12.91 -3.33
CA VAL A 117 21.97 12.39 -2.66
C VAL A 117 21.97 12.62 -1.14
N PRO A 118 21.76 13.85 -0.64
CA PRO A 118 21.75 14.07 0.82
C PRO A 118 20.57 13.37 1.52
N VAL A 119 19.45 13.12 0.80
CA VAL A 119 18.33 12.33 1.34
C VAL A 119 18.73 10.86 1.50
N LEU A 120 19.44 10.27 0.51
CA LEU A 120 19.96 8.91 0.60
C LEU A 120 20.94 8.76 1.76
N GLN A 121 21.81 9.76 1.97
CA GLN A 121 22.76 9.77 3.08
C GLN A 121 22.05 9.82 4.44
N ALA A 122 21.03 10.65 4.58
CA ALA A 122 20.23 10.75 5.79
C ALA A 122 19.46 9.45 6.08
N ALA A 123 18.83 8.86 5.07
CA ALA A 123 18.13 7.58 5.19
C ALA A 123 19.09 6.44 5.56
N LYS A 124 20.30 6.40 4.95
CA LYS A 124 21.34 5.42 5.29
C LYS A 124 21.82 5.58 6.72
N ALA A 125 22.04 6.81 7.17
CA ALA A 125 22.45 7.10 8.56
C ALA A 125 21.36 6.72 9.57
N ALA A 126 20.08 6.88 9.22
CA ALA A 126 18.95 6.47 10.04
C ALA A 126 18.59 4.98 9.93
N GLY A 127 19.20 4.24 9.00
CA GLY A 127 18.93 2.82 8.76
C GLY A 127 17.51 2.55 8.22
N ILE A 128 16.94 3.48 7.44
CA ILE A 128 15.57 3.39 6.93
C ILE A 128 15.52 3.29 5.41
N PRO A 129 14.56 2.56 4.84
CA PRO A 129 14.39 2.48 3.39
C PRO A 129 13.70 3.71 2.81
N ILE A 130 13.85 3.87 1.49
CA ILE A 130 13.17 4.90 0.72
C ILE A 130 12.19 4.24 -0.26
N ARG A 131 10.97 4.75 -0.32
CA ARG A 131 10.06 4.43 -1.42
C ARG A 131 10.11 5.53 -2.48
N ILE A 132 10.53 5.16 -3.67
CA ILE A 132 10.44 5.96 -4.88
C ILE A 132 9.02 5.81 -5.43
N GLY A 133 8.30 6.93 -5.48
CA GLY A 133 6.95 6.98 -6.03
C GLY A 133 6.91 7.78 -7.31
N VAL A 134 6.73 7.11 -8.45
CA VAL A 134 6.52 7.76 -9.74
C VAL A 134 5.03 7.76 -10.11
N ASN A 135 4.62 8.77 -10.84
CA ASN A 135 3.29 8.87 -11.44
C ASN A 135 3.37 9.67 -12.76
N ALA A 136 2.31 9.61 -13.57
CA ALA A 136 2.30 10.23 -14.88
C ALA A 136 2.55 11.76 -14.85
N GLY A 137 2.04 12.44 -13.82
CA GLY A 137 2.20 13.91 -13.68
C GLY A 137 3.58 14.37 -13.19
N SER A 138 4.48 13.44 -12.87
CA SER A 138 5.83 13.75 -12.39
C SER A 138 6.94 13.12 -13.23
N LEU A 139 6.62 12.71 -14.45
CA LEU A 139 7.63 12.27 -15.41
C LEU A 139 8.51 13.47 -15.81
N ASP A 140 9.80 13.19 -16.02
CA ASP A 140 10.71 14.13 -16.66
C ASP A 140 10.15 14.55 -18.02
N SER A 141 10.31 15.84 -18.41
CA SER A 141 9.75 16.39 -19.64
C SER A 141 10.24 15.64 -20.88
N ALA A 142 11.54 15.31 -20.94
CA ALA A 142 12.11 14.58 -22.05
C ALA A 142 11.52 13.17 -22.18
N LEU A 143 11.25 12.50 -21.07
CA LEU A 143 10.60 11.19 -21.04
C LEU A 143 9.10 11.29 -21.36
N ALA A 144 8.43 12.33 -20.87
CA ALA A 144 7.02 12.58 -21.14
C ALA A 144 6.74 12.80 -22.64
N GLU A 145 7.65 13.46 -23.35
CA GLU A 145 7.55 13.75 -24.79
C GLU A 145 7.88 12.55 -25.70
N ARG A 146 8.43 11.44 -25.18
CA ARG A 146 8.72 10.23 -25.95
C ARG A 146 7.44 9.61 -26.52
N SER A 147 7.21 9.79 -27.82
CA SER A 147 6.04 9.23 -28.51
C SER A 147 6.18 7.74 -28.89
N ASP A 148 7.38 7.22 -28.83
CA ASP A 148 7.72 5.81 -29.10
C ASP A 148 7.49 4.90 -27.90
N LEU A 149 7.21 5.45 -26.70
CA LEU A 149 6.94 4.72 -25.49
C LEU A 149 5.49 4.89 -25.04
N THR A 150 4.89 3.79 -24.56
CA THR A 150 3.60 3.80 -23.88
C THR A 150 3.75 4.40 -22.47
N LEU A 151 2.66 4.82 -21.85
CA LEU A 151 2.70 5.34 -20.46
C LEU A 151 3.28 4.32 -19.46
N PRO A 152 2.93 3.02 -19.48
CA PRO A 152 3.61 2.03 -18.65
C PRO A 152 5.12 2.01 -18.83
N GLU A 153 5.62 2.02 -20.07
CA GLU A 153 7.06 2.02 -20.35
C GLU A 153 7.74 3.28 -19.84
N LYS A 154 7.14 4.45 -20.00
CA LYS A 154 7.65 5.72 -19.43
C LYS A 154 7.76 5.67 -17.90
N LEU A 155 6.74 5.13 -17.22
CA LEU A 155 6.76 4.98 -15.77
C LEU A 155 7.86 4.01 -15.31
N VAL A 156 8.08 2.94 -16.06
CA VAL A 156 9.14 1.95 -15.78
C VAL A 156 10.52 2.55 -16.00
N GLU A 157 10.75 3.23 -17.12
CA GLU A 157 12.03 3.91 -17.43
C GLU A 157 12.36 4.93 -16.31
N SER A 158 11.40 5.76 -15.94
CA SER A 158 11.57 6.73 -14.85
C SER A 158 11.94 6.04 -13.52
N ALA A 159 11.20 5.01 -13.14
CA ALA A 159 11.47 4.27 -11.89
C ALA A 159 12.83 3.59 -11.92
N THR A 160 13.19 2.96 -13.04
CA THR A 160 14.46 2.27 -13.22
C THR A 160 15.64 3.23 -13.07
N ALA A 161 15.59 4.38 -13.75
CA ALA A 161 16.65 5.40 -13.66
C ALA A 161 16.90 5.86 -12.21
N TYR A 162 15.83 6.05 -11.42
CA TYR A 162 15.96 6.42 -10.01
C TYR A 162 16.52 5.30 -9.14
N VAL A 163 16.13 4.05 -9.38
CA VAL A 163 16.67 2.89 -8.64
C VAL A 163 18.14 2.68 -8.96
N GLU A 164 18.53 2.72 -10.24
CA GLU A 164 19.92 2.60 -10.68
C GLU A 164 20.79 3.71 -10.08
N PHE A 165 20.26 4.93 -10.01
CA PHE A 165 20.95 6.03 -9.33
C PHE A 165 21.16 5.75 -7.85
N CYS A 166 20.12 5.28 -7.11
CA CYS A 166 20.26 4.93 -5.70
C CYS A 166 21.30 3.82 -5.50
N HIS A 167 21.28 2.79 -6.32
CA HIS A 167 22.25 1.70 -6.28
C HIS A 167 23.67 2.21 -6.58
N GLY A 168 23.83 3.12 -7.54
CA GLY A 168 25.11 3.78 -7.83
C GLY A 168 25.67 4.61 -6.65
N GLN A 169 24.79 5.11 -5.77
CA GLN A 169 25.17 5.77 -4.51
C GLN A 169 25.38 4.77 -3.35
N GLY A 170 25.32 3.45 -3.59
CA GLY A 170 25.45 2.41 -2.58
C GLY A 170 24.27 2.35 -1.61
N PHE A 171 23.08 2.76 -2.07
CA PHE A 171 21.82 2.69 -1.33
C PHE A 171 20.87 1.69 -1.98
N TYR A 172 20.64 0.54 -1.34
CA TYR A 172 19.88 -0.58 -1.89
C TYR A 172 18.52 -0.81 -1.23
N ASP A 173 18.23 -0.14 -0.12
CA ASP A 173 16.97 -0.31 0.62
C ASP A 173 15.86 0.55 0.01
N VAL A 174 15.52 0.22 -1.24
CA VAL A 174 14.58 0.94 -2.09
C VAL A 174 13.33 0.10 -2.29
N VAL A 175 12.18 0.75 -2.22
CA VAL A 175 10.85 0.22 -2.61
C VAL A 175 10.35 1.07 -3.77
N VAL A 176 9.70 0.49 -4.76
CA VAL A 176 9.14 1.25 -5.90
C VAL A 176 7.62 1.22 -5.91
N SER A 177 7.03 2.36 -6.25
CA SER A 177 5.61 2.44 -6.62
C SER A 177 5.43 3.29 -7.89
N ALA A 178 4.71 2.75 -8.88
CA ALA A 178 4.37 3.44 -10.12
C ALA A 178 2.86 3.26 -10.38
N LYS A 179 2.07 4.21 -9.88
CA LYS A 179 0.61 4.10 -9.84
C LYS A 179 -0.04 4.85 -10.99
N ALA A 180 -1.07 4.25 -11.57
CA ALA A 180 -2.01 4.90 -12.48
C ALA A 180 -3.42 4.86 -11.92
N HIS A 181 -4.35 5.63 -12.51
CA HIS A 181 -5.75 5.69 -12.11
C HIS A 181 -6.61 4.60 -12.76
N ASP A 182 -6.12 3.97 -13.81
CA ASP A 182 -6.78 2.88 -14.49
C ASP A 182 -6.07 1.54 -14.27
N VAL A 183 -6.85 0.47 -14.30
CA VAL A 183 -6.37 -0.89 -14.04
C VAL A 183 -5.42 -1.41 -15.12
N PRO A 184 -5.71 -1.28 -16.43
CA PRO A 184 -4.83 -1.78 -17.47
C PRO A 184 -3.43 -1.18 -17.40
N THR A 185 -3.31 0.14 -17.28
CA THR A 185 -2.03 0.84 -17.16
C THR A 185 -1.29 0.41 -15.88
N THR A 186 -1.99 0.33 -14.74
CA THR A 186 -1.40 -0.12 -13.48
C THR A 186 -0.82 -1.53 -13.62
N VAL A 187 -1.61 -2.49 -14.11
CA VAL A 187 -1.18 -3.89 -14.27
C VAL A 187 -0.01 -4.01 -15.24
N ALA A 188 -0.06 -3.33 -16.40
CA ALA A 188 1.03 -3.33 -17.36
C ALA A 188 2.33 -2.78 -16.75
N THR A 189 2.25 -1.65 -16.05
CA THR A 189 3.40 -1.01 -15.40
C THR A 189 4.06 -1.94 -14.38
N TYR A 190 3.30 -2.53 -13.46
CA TYR A 190 3.88 -3.41 -12.44
C TYR A 190 4.42 -4.73 -12.97
N ARG A 191 3.82 -5.28 -14.04
CA ARG A 191 4.39 -6.42 -14.76
C ARG A 191 5.75 -6.10 -15.35
N LEU A 192 5.87 -4.96 -16.02
CA LEU A 192 7.15 -4.50 -16.59
C LEU A 192 8.18 -4.22 -15.48
N LEU A 193 7.79 -3.56 -14.37
CA LEU A 193 8.66 -3.33 -13.22
C LEU A 193 9.20 -4.64 -12.63
N SER A 194 8.33 -5.63 -12.41
CA SER A 194 8.75 -6.92 -11.85
C SER A 194 9.68 -7.71 -12.77
N GLN A 195 9.60 -7.51 -14.09
CA GLN A 195 10.51 -8.10 -15.06
C GLN A 195 11.85 -7.34 -15.13
N ARG A 196 11.79 -6.00 -15.10
CA ARG A 196 12.97 -5.13 -15.26
C ARG A 196 13.82 -5.09 -13.99
N MET A 197 13.20 -5.13 -12.82
CA MET A 197 13.83 -5.02 -11.50
C MET A 197 13.28 -6.10 -10.55
N PRO A 198 13.54 -7.39 -10.81
CA PRO A 198 12.93 -8.50 -10.05
C PRO A 198 13.35 -8.53 -8.57
N GLU A 199 14.46 -7.87 -8.22
CA GLU A 199 14.99 -7.78 -6.85
C GLU A 199 14.43 -6.60 -6.06
N VAL A 200 13.69 -5.67 -6.68
CA VAL A 200 13.20 -4.46 -6.02
C VAL A 200 11.78 -4.67 -5.49
N PRO A 201 11.55 -4.49 -4.17
CA PRO A 201 10.20 -4.59 -3.61
C PRO A 201 9.23 -3.57 -4.19
N LEU A 202 8.01 -4.01 -4.47
CA LEU A 202 6.98 -3.20 -5.11
C LEU A 202 5.84 -2.87 -4.14
N HIS A 203 5.50 -1.58 -4.05
CA HIS A 203 4.31 -1.10 -3.36
C HIS A 203 3.20 -0.88 -4.38
N ILE A 204 2.24 -1.78 -4.41
CA ILE A 204 1.14 -1.77 -5.38
C ILE A 204 -0.08 -0.97 -4.90
N GLY A 205 -0.83 -0.43 -5.82
CA GLY A 205 -2.08 0.31 -5.57
C GLY A 205 -2.59 0.99 -6.82
N VAL A 206 -3.90 1.19 -6.90
CA VAL A 206 -4.52 2.08 -7.89
C VAL A 206 -4.70 3.45 -7.23
N THR A 207 -4.28 4.52 -7.91
CA THR A 207 -4.50 5.88 -7.40
C THR A 207 -5.84 6.43 -7.92
N GLU A 208 -6.46 7.34 -7.14
CA GLU A 208 -7.72 7.98 -7.57
C GLU A 208 -8.80 6.96 -7.96
N ALA A 209 -8.91 5.88 -7.17
CA ALA A 209 -9.82 4.78 -7.51
C ALA A 209 -11.29 5.17 -7.43
N GLY A 210 -11.63 6.17 -6.61
CA GLY A 210 -12.98 6.71 -6.45
C GLY A 210 -13.60 6.41 -5.08
N THR A 211 -14.93 6.52 -5.03
CA THR A 211 -15.73 6.22 -3.83
C THR A 211 -15.75 4.72 -3.54
N LEU A 212 -16.28 4.34 -2.37
CA LEU A 212 -16.21 2.98 -1.83
C LEU A 212 -16.49 1.90 -2.89
N PHE A 213 -17.66 1.89 -3.51
CA PHE A 213 -18.06 0.81 -4.43
C PHE A 213 -17.15 0.73 -5.67
N GLN A 214 -16.98 1.85 -6.38
CA GLN A 214 -16.15 1.87 -7.60
C GLN A 214 -14.68 1.66 -7.29
N GLY A 215 -14.20 2.28 -6.22
CA GLY A 215 -12.82 2.19 -5.78
C GLY A 215 -12.44 0.77 -5.36
N LEU A 216 -13.34 0.05 -4.69
CA LEU A 216 -13.14 -1.36 -4.34
C LEU A 216 -13.04 -2.25 -5.58
N ILE A 217 -13.95 -2.07 -6.55
CA ILE A 217 -13.92 -2.86 -7.80
C ILE A 217 -12.62 -2.63 -8.55
N LYS A 218 -12.23 -1.36 -8.77
CA LYS A 218 -10.97 -1.03 -9.46
C LYS A 218 -9.75 -1.61 -8.73
N SER A 219 -9.68 -1.40 -7.41
CA SER A 219 -8.55 -1.85 -6.61
C SER A 219 -8.47 -3.37 -6.57
N ALA A 220 -9.58 -4.06 -6.32
CA ALA A 220 -9.63 -5.51 -6.30
C ALA A 220 -9.25 -6.12 -7.66
N SER A 221 -9.69 -5.53 -8.77
CA SER A 221 -9.32 -5.97 -10.11
C SER A 221 -7.81 -5.80 -10.36
N GLY A 222 -7.27 -4.60 -10.13
CA GLY A 222 -5.86 -4.33 -10.42
C GLY A 222 -4.91 -5.08 -9.50
N LEU A 223 -5.15 -4.98 -8.19
CA LEU A 223 -4.29 -5.61 -7.19
C LEU A 223 -4.45 -7.13 -7.18
N GLY A 224 -5.66 -7.64 -7.42
CA GLY A 224 -5.93 -9.07 -7.51
C GLY A 224 -5.14 -9.75 -8.61
N ILE A 225 -5.10 -9.14 -9.81
CA ILE A 225 -4.30 -9.64 -10.95
C ILE A 225 -2.80 -9.67 -10.61
N LEU A 226 -2.29 -8.63 -9.95
CA LEU A 226 -0.87 -8.54 -9.61
C LEU A 226 -0.49 -9.52 -8.50
N LEU A 227 -1.27 -9.56 -7.43
CA LEU A 227 -1.03 -10.45 -6.28
C LEU A 227 -1.10 -11.93 -6.67
N GLU A 228 -2.03 -12.31 -7.57
CA GLU A 228 -2.13 -13.68 -8.08
C GLU A 228 -0.86 -14.09 -8.84
N GLN A 229 -0.18 -13.14 -9.48
CA GLN A 229 1.09 -13.33 -10.18
C GLN A 229 2.31 -13.23 -9.25
N GLY A 230 2.12 -13.07 -7.94
CA GLY A 230 3.20 -12.88 -6.97
C GLY A 230 3.85 -11.48 -7.03
N ILE A 231 3.18 -10.48 -7.64
CA ILE A 231 3.67 -9.10 -7.76
C ILE A 231 3.05 -8.25 -6.67
N GLY A 232 3.88 -7.70 -5.77
CA GLY A 232 3.46 -6.79 -4.71
C GLY A 232 3.90 -7.25 -3.32
N ASP A 233 4.85 -6.52 -2.75
CA ASP A 233 5.39 -6.78 -1.41
C ASP A 233 4.68 -5.95 -0.34
N THR A 234 4.06 -4.86 -0.73
CA THR A 234 3.19 -4.04 0.09
C THR A 234 2.09 -3.40 -0.75
N MET A 235 0.94 -3.15 -0.16
CA MET A 235 -0.22 -2.66 -0.88
C MET A 235 -0.96 -1.56 -0.13
N ARG A 236 -1.65 -0.70 -0.89
CA ARG A 236 -2.66 0.21 -0.37
C ARG A 236 -3.83 0.30 -1.35
N ILE A 237 -5.02 0.09 -0.86
CA ILE A 237 -6.27 0.50 -1.51
C ILE A 237 -6.51 1.97 -1.14
N SER A 238 -6.84 2.82 -2.11
CA SER A 238 -7.09 4.26 -1.89
C SER A 238 -8.54 4.56 -2.22
N LEU A 239 -9.28 5.02 -1.22
CA LEU A 239 -10.72 5.31 -1.34
C LEU A 239 -11.00 6.75 -0.89
N THR A 240 -12.07 7.34 -1.44
CA THR A 240 -12.68 8.54 -0.89
C THR A 240 -13.66 8.13 0.22
N ASP A 241 -13.11 7.62 1.35
CA ASP A 241 -13.83 7.08 2.50
C ASP A 241 -12.94 7.07 3.76
N ASP A 242 -13.42 6.50 4.89
CA ASP A 242 -12.61 6.28 6.09
C ASP A 242 -11.44 5.34 5.78
N PRO A 243 -10.20 5.68 6.16
CA PRO A 243 -9.04 4.84 5.88
C PRO A 243 -9.09 3.42 6.49
N THR A 244 -9.94 3.17 7.49
CA THR A 244 -10.15 1.81 8.03
C THR A 244 -10.82 0.89 7.00
N GLU A 245 -11.69 1.42 6.13
CA GLU A 245 -12.29 0.65 5.03
C GLU A 245 -11.27 0.26 3.96
N GLU A 246 -10.23 1.09 3.73
CA GLU A 246 -9.10 0.73 2.88
C GLU A 246 -8.36 -0.51 3.41
N VAL A 247 -8.11 -0.55 4.72
CA VAL A 247 -7.42 -1.67 5.39
C VAL A 247 -8.25 -2.95 5.36
N ARG A 248 -9.55 -2.85 5.67
CA ARG A 248 -10.48 -3.98 5.59
C ARG A 248 -10.53 -4.56 4.18
N ALA A 249 -10.62 -3.71 3.18
CA ALA A 249 -10.60 -4.12 1.77
C ALA A 249 -9.30 -4.85 1.39
N CYS A 250 -8.15 -4.39 1.88
CA CYS A 250 -6.87 -5.08 1.68
C CYS A 250 -6.91 -6.50 2.26
N TRP A 251 -7.38 -6.65 3.51
CA TRP A 251 -7.45 -7.97 4.14
C TRP A 251 -8.47 -8.89 3.47
N THR A 252 -9.62 -8.37 3.07
CA THR A 252 -10.63 -9.13 2.31
C THR A 252 -10.03 -9.63 0.99
N LEU A 253 -9.30 -8.79 0.25
CA LEU A 253 -8.65 -9.18 -0.99
C LEU A 253 -7.57 -10.24 -0.76
N LEU A 254 -6.71 -10.06 0.23
CA LEU A 254 -5.65 -11.03 0.56
C LEU A 254 -6.25 -12.38 1.00
N SER A 255 -7.35 -12.38 1.75
CA SER A 255 -8.07 -13.58 2.16
C SER A 255 -8.73 -14.28 0.98
N ALA A 256 -9.39 -13.53 0.10
CA ALA A 256 -10.05 -14.07 -1.10
C ALA A 256 -9.06 -14.73 -2.06
N LEU A 257 -7.82 -14.24 -2.12
CA LEU A 257 -6.73 -14.84 -2.91
C LEU A 257 -6.00 -15.97 -2.16
N GLY A 258 -6.36 -16.26 -0.91
CA GLY A 258 -5.69 -17.28 -0.09
C GLY A 258 -4.26 -16.95 0.32
N LEU A 259 -3.84 -15.67 0.18
CA LEU A 259 -2.47 -15.22 0.47
C LEU A 259 -2.24 -14.98 1.97
N ARG A 260 -3.20 -14.31 2.63
CA ARG A 260 -3.17 -14.02 4.07
C ARG A 260 -4.59 -14.05 4.63
N ARG A 261 -4.75 -14.57 5.85
CA ARG A 261 -6.04 -14.58 6.56
C ARG A 261 -5.86 -13.99 7.95
N ARG A 262 -6.73 -13.07 8.32
CA ARG A 262 -6.78 -12.42 9.63
C ARG A 262 -8.18 -12.46 10.21
N ASP A 263 -9.15 -12.07 9.44
CA ASP A 263 -10.52 -11.86 9.83
C ASP A 263 -11.44 -13.01 9.35
N PRO A 264 -12.66 -13.14 9.86
CA PRO A 264 -13.62 -14.14 9.40
C PRO A 264 -13.98 -13.96 7.94
N GLU A 265 -14.18 -15.06 7.26
CA GLU A 265 -14.76 -15.11 5.91
C GLU A 265 -16.24 -15.47 6.01
N LEU A 266 -17.11 -14.58 5.54
CA LEU A 266 -18.55 -14.85 5.43
C LEU A 266 -18.85 -15.46 4.06
N VAL A 267 -19.35 -16.68 4.06
CA VAL A 267 -19.89 -17.35 2.86
C VAL A 267 -21.39 -17.28 2.92
N SER A 268 -22.02 -16.52 2.04
CA SER A 268 -23.47 -16.37 1.98
C SER A 268 -24.02 -16.83 0.64
N CYS A 269 -25.07 -17.65 0.70
CA CYS A 269 -25.79 -18.07 -0.48
C CYS A 269 -26.59 -16.90 -1.08
N PRO A 270 -26.55 -16.68 -2.41
CA PRO A 270 -27.45 -15.69 -3.03
C PRO A 270 -28.91 -16.12 -2.85
N THR A 271 -29.78 -15.13 -2.65
CA THR A 271 -31.23 -15.38 -2.56
C THR A 271 -31.77 -15.90 -3.88
N CYS A 272 -32.48 -17.01 -3.87
CA CYS A 272 -33.15 -17.61 -5.03
C CYS A 272 -34.53 -18.13 -4.62
N GLY A 273 -35.31 -18.62 -5.56
CA GLY A 273 -36.66 -19.15 -5.32
C GLY A 273 -36.76 -20.34 -4.33
N ARG A 274 -35.62 -20.90 -3.91
CA ARG A 274 -35.53 -21.95 -2.89
C ARG A 274 -35.28 -21.41 -1.48
N CYS A 275 -35.00 -20.13 -1.33
CA CYS A 275 -34.71 -19.52 -0.03
C CYS A 275 -35.98 -19.53 0.83
N GLN A 276 -35.88 -20.06 2.06
CA GLN A 276 -36.98 -20.24 2.99
C GLN A 276 -36.94 -19.24 4.15
N VAL A 277 -35.95 -18.37 4.18
CA VAL A 277 -35.74 -17.38 5.24
C VAL A 277 -35.43 -16.02 4.61
N ASP A 278 -35.61 -14.94 5.35
CA ASP A 278 -35.14 -13.61 4.93
C ASP A 278 -33.62 -13.53 5.13
N LEU A 279 -32.88 -14.03 4.14
CA LEU A 279 -31.44 -14.26 4.23
C LEU A 279 -30.64 -12.96 4.23
N ILE A 280 -31.10 -11.91 3.54
CA ILE A 280 -30.36 -10.66 3.38
C ILE A 280 -30.10 -9.99 4.74
N PRO A 281 -31.11 -9.68 5.57
CA PRO A 281 -30.87 -9.07 6.87
C PRO A 281 -30.10 -10.00 7.84
N ILE A 282 -30.29 -11.32 7.74
CA ILE A 282 -29.52 -12.27 8.54
C ILE A 282 -28.02 -12.20 8.18
N ALA A 283 -27.70 -12.24 6.89
CA ALA A 283 -26.31 -12.16 6.43
C ALA A 283 -25.65 -10.82 6.81
N GLN A 284 -26.38 -9.71 6.68
CA GLN A 284 -25.91 -8.38 7.07
C GLN A 284 -25.67 -8.27 8.58
N GLU A 285 -26.55 -8.83 9.41
CA GLU A 285 -26.35 -8.83 10.87
C GLU A 285 -25.17 -9.72 11.27
N VAL A 286 -25.00 -10.88 10.64
CA VAL A 286 -23.84 -11.75 10.87
C VAL A 286 -22.56 -11.02 10.45
N GLU A 287 -22.52 -10.41 9.26
CA GLU A 287 -21.37 -9.63 8.80
C GLU A 287 -21.00 -8.51 9.79
N LYS A 288 -22.02 -7.78 10.27
CA LYS A 288 -21.82 -6.72 11.27
C LYS A 288 -21.19 -7.26 12.55
N ARG A 289 -21.66 -8.39 13.08
CA ARG A 289 -21.10 -9.01 14.30
C ARG A 289 -19.70 -9.57 14.09
N LEU A 290 -19.36 -9.98 12.89
CA LEU A 290 -18.04 -10.50 12.55
C LEU A 290 -16.97 -9.40 12.41
N ARG A 291 -17.34 -8.14 12.28
CA ARG A 291 -16.39 -7.01 12.10
C ARG A 291 -15.36 -6.89 13.24
N ASP A 292 -15.75 -7.23 14.44
CA ASP A 292 -14.90 -7.12 15.64
C ASP A 292 -14.24 -8.47 16.01
N VAL A 293 -14.40 -9.49 15.17
CA VAL A 293 -13.80 -10.80 15.36
C VAL A 293 -12.51 -10.89 14.51
N HIS A 294 -11.37 -11.02 15.18
CA HIS A 294 -10.07 -11.12 14.50
C HIS A 294 -9.53 -12.55 14.60
N ARG A 295 -10.24 -13.47 13.97
CA ARG A 295 -9.86 -14.90 13.87
C ARG A 295 -10.15 -15.42 12.47
N PRO A 296 -9.27 -16.18 11.85
CA PRO A 296 -9.43 -16.69 10.48
C PRO A 296 -10.40 -17.89 10.45
N ILE A 297 -11.66 -17.66 10.80
CA ILE A 297 -12.75 -18.63 10.76
C ILE A 297 -13.60 -18.41 9.51
N GLN A 298 -14.27 -19.44 9.03
CA GLN A 298 -15.25 -19.34 7.97
C GLN A 298 -16.65 -19.54 8.54
N VAL A 299 -17.54 -18.59 8.26
CA VAL A 299 -18.94 -18.60 8.70
C VAL A 299 -19.83 -18.70 7.49
N ALA A 300 -20.67 -19.71 7.41
CA ALA A 300 -21.61 -19.92 6.33
C ALA A 300 -23.03 -19.53 6.74
N VAL A 301 -23.73 -18.70 5.93
CA VAL A 301 -25.13 -18.34 6.09
C VAL A 301 -25.89 -18.81 4.87
N MET A 302 -26.74 -19.80 5.08
CA MET A 302 -27.47 -20.50 4.01
C MET A 302 -28.96 -20.39 4.21
N GLY A 303 -29.72 -20.21 3.11
CA GLY A 303 -31.16 -19.97 3.13
C GLY A 303 -32.02 -21.19 2.80
N CYS A 304 -31.44 -22.33 2.44
CA CYS A 304 -32.18 -23.56 2.13
C CYS A 304 -31.32 -24.81 2.34
N VAL A 305 -31.97 -25.96 2.41
CA VAL A 305 -31.34 -27.28 2.65
C VAL A 305 -30.40 -27.74 1.53
N VAL A 306 -30.42 -27.13 0.36
CA VAL A 306 -29.56 -27.55 -0.77
C VAL A 306 -28.09 -27.17 -0.54
N ASN A 307 -27.83 -26.01 0.03
CA ASN A 307 -26.49 -25.50 0.30
C ASN A 307 -26.18 -25.44 1.81
N GLY A 308 -27.18 -25.62 2.66
CA GLY A 308 -26.97 -25.74 4.09
C GLY A 308 -26.53 -27.15 4.47
N PRO A 309 -25.75 -27.32 5.56
CA PRO A 309 -25.60 -28.63 6.17
C PRO A 309 -26.98 -29.13 6.60
N GLY A 310 -27.33 -30.31 6.19
CA GLY A 310 -28.58 -30.96 6.59
C GLY A 310 -28.66 -31.25 8.08
#